data_ed72c229f9e0acd6170101f25ec9c463
#
_entry.id   ed72c229f9e0acd6170101f25ec9c463
#
_cell.length_a   1.000
_cell.length_b   1.000
_cell.length_c   1.000
_cell.angle_alpha   90.00
_cell.angle_beta   90.00
_cell.angle_gamma   90.00
#
_symmetry.space_group_name_H-M   'P 1'
#
loop_
_entity.id
_entity.type
_entity.pdbx_description
1 polymer ?
#
loop_
_entity_poly.entity_id
_entity_poly.type
_entity_poly.pdbx_seq_one_letter_code
_entity_poly.pdbx_strand_id
1 'polypeptide(L)'
;MSRRRGGAKEGEPDSEGEMIESTIGVEGSRQEAIRGMLGSLLAKGVVDAWLVPMGLPGGGVAPSLVADVGALGRAEPLAPVLPINGARAASQLTMTAHKEKLGVVLRACEIRALVELVKFQQASLEGVVVVGIDCAGTYGVAEWQAVADKEGALGELLAGAAEGEPGPWAGLAFRKACEMCVEPLPEGEHVALAVGLVGVAAGELYLRAREDVAAALGLRAGSAPVGRKGAVGKLLAGRAGGRERAVSGFRGRVNTMAGLLAEFGACVRCHNCMVNCPICYCRECIFRTPTFEHESQLYYQWAARKGTVRLLPDTLLFHLTRLNHMVTSCVGCGVCSEACPVGIEVGTVFQAVGEKVQALFDYHPGRSLGEAAPVQEFREDELTSLG
;
A
#
# COMPACT_ATOMS: atom_id res chain seq x y z
N MET A 1 -1.65 51.35 0.67
CA MET A 1 -0.64 50.67 -0.16
C MET A 1 -1.19 49.27 -0.51
N SER A 2 -1.69 49.16 -1.73
CA SER A 2 -2.36 47.96 -2.27
C SER A 2 -1.34 46.89 -2.60
N ARG A 3 -1.44 45.70 -1.98
CA ARG A 3 -0.70 44.49 -2.41
C ARG A 3 -1.62 43.65 -3.31
N ARG A 4 -1.25 43.59 -4.56
CA ARG A 4 -1.87 42.77 -5.59
C ARG A 4 -1.78 41.26 -5.18
N ARG A 5 -2.92 40.59 -5.15
CA ARG A 5 -3.03 39.14 -5.08
C ARG A 5 -2.58 38.59 -6.44
N GLY A 6 -1.50 37.82 -6.44
CA GLY A 6 -1.11 37.01 -7.59
C GLY A 6 -2.11 35.87 -7.75
N GLY A 7 -2.81 35.84 -8.87
CA GLY A 7 -3.68 34.76 -9.25
C GLY A 7 -2.86 33.47 -9.47
N ALA A 8 -3.19 32.43 -8.77
CA ALA A 8 -2.80 31.07 -9.14
C ALA A 8 -3.43 30.76 -10.50
N LYS A 9 -2.62 30.35 -11.46
CA LYS A 9 -3.12 29.79 -12.73
C LYS A 9 -3.81 28.49 -12.36
N GLU A 10 -5.11 28.40 -12.60
CA GLU A 10 -5.84 27.16 -12.67
C GLU A 10 -5.18 26.33 -13.78
N GLY A 11 -4.50 25.24 -13.39
CA GLY A 11 -4.06 24.22 -14.32
C GLY A 11 -5.33 23.57 -14.88
N GLU A 12 -5.47 23.58 -16.21
CA GLU A 12 -6.47 22.79 -16.90
C GLU A 12 -6.35 21.31 -16.43
N PRO A 13 -7.47 20.60 -16.17
CA PRO A 13 -7.40 19.18 -15.88
C PRO A 13 -6.82 18.50 -17.13
N ASP A 14 -5.68 17.81 -16.94
CA ASP A 14 -5.12 16.93 -17.96
C ASP A 14 -6.23 16.00 -18.44
N SER A 15 -6.48 16.02 -19.73
CA SER A 15 -7.47 15.17 -20.40
C SER A 15 -7.23 13.71 -19.97
N GLU A 16 -8.25 13.06 -19.42
CA GLU A 16 -8.25 11.61 -19.19
C GLU A 16 -7.90 10.93 -20.50
N GLY A 17 -6.63 10.59 -20.67
CA GLY A 17 -6.16 9.87 -21.85
C GLY A 17 -6.84 8.50 -21.89
N GLU A 18 -7.48 8.17 -22.99
CA GLU A 18 -8.16 6.91 -23.20
C GLU A 18 -7.19 5.74 -22.93
N MET A 19 -7.55 4.87 -21.96
CA MET A 19 -6.75 3.70 -21.61
C MET A 19 -6.98 2.61 -22.65
N ILE A 20 -5.92 2.15 -23.30
CA ILE A 20 -5.97 1.05 -24.25
C ILE A 20 -5.99 -0.27 -23.49
N GLU A 21 -7.06 -1.03 -23.66
CA GLU A 21 -7.17 -2.40 -23.14
C GLU A 21 -6.56 -3.39 -24.12
N SER A 22 -5.86 -4.40 -23.62
CA SER A 22 -5.28 -5.46 -24.44
C SER A 22 -5.15 -6.74 -23.64
N THR A 23 -5.46 -7.88 -24.25
CA THR A 23 -5.11 -9.20 -23.71
C THR A 23 -4.04 -9.80 -24.59
N ILE A 24 -2.88 -10.13 -24.02
CA ILE A 24 -1.74 -10.68 -24.75
C ILE A 24 -1.43 -12.09 -24.27
N GLY A 25 -1.11 -12.98 -25.22
CA GLY A 25 -0.54 -14.29 -24.92
C GLY A 25 0.88 -14.17 -24.37
N VAL A 26 1.24 -15.04 -23.45
CA VAL A 26 2.56 -15.07 -22.79
C VAL A 26 3.26 -16.36 -23.15
N GLU A 27 4.45 -16.22 -23.77
CA GLU A 27 5.38 -17.34 -23.94
C GLU A 27 6.25 -17.45 -22.67
N GLY A 28 6.27 -18.62 -22.03
CA GLY A 28 6.98 -18.82 -20.75
C GLY A 28 6.16 -18.35 -19.55
N SER A 29 6.80 -17.66 -18.61
CA SER A 29 6.13 -17.20 -17.40
C SER A 29 5.61 -15.76 -17.51
N ARG A 30 4.50 -15.47 -16.81
CA ARG A 30 3.99 -14.09 -16.68
C ARG A 30 5.05 -13.13 -16.10
N GLN A 31 5.90 -13.61 -15.22
CA GLN A 31 6.97 -12.82 -14.63
C GLN A 31 8.01 -12.40 -15.67
N GLU A 32 8.41 -13.33 -16.56
CA GLU A 32 9.33 -13.04 -17.67
C GLU A 32 8.70 -12.06 -18.67
N ALA A 33 7.41 -12.21 -18.98
CA ALA A 33 6.71 -11.26 -19.84
C ALA A 33 6.69 -9.84 -19.24
N ILE A 34 6.41 -9.71 -17.93
CA ILE A 34 6.45 -8.42 -17.25
C ILE A 34 7.88 -7.84 -17.25
N ARG A 35 8.91 -8.64 -16.96
CA ARG A 35 10.32 -8.23 -17.06
C ARG A 35 10.67 -7.72 -18.46
N GLY A 36 10.19 -8.41 -19.50
CA GLY A 36 10.37 -8.02 -20.89
C GLY A 36 9.70 -6.67 -21.21
N MET A 37 8.49 -6.44 -20.73
CA MET A 37 7.79 -5.15 -20.88
C MET A 37 8.55 -4.01 -20.18
N LEU A 38 8.98 -4.22 -18.95
CA LEU A 38 9.77 -3.22 -18.19
C LEU A 38 11.10 -2.93 -18.91
N GLY A 39 11.78 -3.97 -19.41
CA GLY A 39 13.01 -3.85 -20.18
C GLY A 39 12.80 -3.06 -21.49
N SER A 40 11.70 -3.31 -22.20
CA SER A 40 11.34 -2.57 -23.41
C SER A 40 11.11 -1.09 -23.15
N LEU A 41 10.37 -0.76 -22.09
CA LEU A 41 10.11 0.64 -21.72
C LEU A 41 11.39 1.38 -21.31
N LEU A 42 12.30 0.70 -20.59
CA LEU A 42 13.61 1.24 -20.23
C LEU A 42 14.48 1.45 -21.48
N ALA A 43 14.59 0.45 -22.36
CA ALA A 43 15.40 0.53 -23.58
C ALA A 43 14.90 1.61 -24.56
N LYS A 44 13.58 1.92 -24.54
CA LYS A 44 12.97 2.97 -25.38
C LYS A 44 13.01 4.36 -24.73
N GLY A 45 13.59 4.51 -23.54
CA GLY A 45 13.67 5.79 -22.83
C GLY A 45 12.32 6.35 -22.36
N VAL A 46 11.31 5.48 -22.18
CA VAL A 46 10.05 5.86 -21.53
C VAL A 46 10.32 6.16 -20.05
N VAL A 47 11.23 5.41 -19.46
CA VAL A 47 11.81 5.65 -18.13
C VAL A 47 13.33 5.52 -18.18
N ASP A 48 14.02 6.17 -17.25
CA ASP A 48 15.47 6.09 -17.10
C ASP A 48 15.89 5.05 -16.04
N ALA A 49 14.99 4.76 -15.10
CA ALA A 49 15.16 3.72 -14.08
C ALA A 49 13.82 3.18 -13.58
N TRP A 50 13.83 1.95 -13.08
CA TRP A 50 12.69 1.29 -12.43
C TRP A 50 12.91 1.16 -10.93
N LEU A 51 11.97 1.59 -10.12
CA LEU A 51 11.80 1.11 -8.75
C LEU A 51 10.90 -0.13 -8.82
N VAL A 52 11.50 -1.30 -8.61
CA VAL A 52 10.83 -2.59 -8.76
C VAL A 52 11.26 -3.56 -7.66
N PRO A 53 10.39 -4.46 -7.18
CA PRO A 53 10.79 -5.55 -6.29
C PRO A 53 11.86 -6.43 -6.96
N MET A 54 12.99 -6.61 -6.30
CA MET A 54 14.12 -7.42 -6.78
C MET A 54 14.38 -8.59 -5.86
N GLY A 55 14.64 -9.74 -6.43
CA GLY A 55 15.10 -10.91 -5.70
C GLY A 55 16.49 -10.68 -5.09
N LEU A 56 16.61 -11.01 -3.81
CA LEU A 56 17.85 -10.94 -3.04
C LEU A 56 18.40 -12.34 -2.78
N PRO A 57 19.70 -12.50 -2.50
CA PRO A 57 20.25 -13.76 -2.04
C PRO A 57 19.50 -14.28 -0.80
N GLY A 58 19.18 -15.58 -0.77
CA GLY A 58 18.44 -16.21 0.32
C GLY A 58 16.91 -16.04 0.23
N GLY A 59 16.34 -15.80 -0.96
CA GLY A 59 14.90 -15.79 -1.19
C GLY A 59 14.18 -14.51 -0.73
N GLY A 60 14.91 -13.48 -0.28
CA GLY A 60 14.33 -12.18 0.07
C GLY A 60 13.94 -11.38 -1.16
N VAL A 61 13.03 -10.41 -0.97
CA VAL A 61 12.62 -9.46 -2.01
C VAL A 61 12.65 -8.05 -1.42
N ALA A 62 13.19 -7.08 -2.15
CA ALA A 62 13.18 -5.68 -1.74
C ALA A 62 12.99 -4.73 -2.92
N PRO A 63 12.30 -3.59 -2.73
CA PRO A 63 12.25 -2.53 -3.72
C PRO A 63 13.68 -2.04 -4.02
N SER A 64 14.05 -2.02 -5.29
CA SER A 64 15.38 -1.62 -5.74
C SER A 64 15.28 -0.71 -6.96
N LEU A 65 16.19 0.25 -7.08
CA LEU A 65 16.30 1.11 -8.24
C LEU A 65 17.20 0.43 -9.29
N VAL A 66 16.69 0.25 -10.50
CA VAL A 66 17.32 -0.48 -11.59
C VAL A 66 17.34 0.37 -12.85
N ALA A 67 18.52 0.69 -13.37
CA ALA A 67 18.72 1.45 -14.60
C ALA A 67 19.35 0.60 -15.73
N ASP A 68 19.58 -0.67 -15.50
CA ASP A 68 20.13 -1.63 -16.47
C ASP A 68 19.10 -2.69 -16.84
N VAL A 69 18.83 -2.85 -18.14
CA VAL A 69 17.91 -3.87 -18.67
C VAL A 69 18.33 -5.29 -18.25
N GLY A 70 19.63 -5.60 -18.25
CA GLY A 70 20.15 -6.91 -17.85
C GLY A 70 19.87 -7.24 -16.38
N ALA A 71 19.87 -6.23 -15.51
CA ALA A 71 19.56 -6.40 -14.10
C ALA A 71 18.09 -6.75 -13.84
N LEU A 72 17.17 -6.35 -14.73
CA LEU A 72 15.73 -6.68 -14.63
C LEU A 72 15.44 -8.19 -14.69
N GLY A 73 16.38 -9.02 -15.13
CA GLY A 73 16.26 -10.47 -15.05
C GLY A 73 16.03 -11.02 -13.64
N ARG A 74 16.39 -10.26 -12.59
CA ARG A 74 16.15 -10.59 -11.18
C ARG A 74 14.95 -9.86 -10.57
N ALA A 75 14.20 -9.10 -11.37
CA ALA A 75 12.99 -8.43 -10.88
C ALA A 75 11.91 -9.46 -10.53
N GLU A 76 11.27 -9.26 -9.39
CA GLU A 76 10.22 -10.13 -8.82
C GLU A 76 8.89 -9.36 -8.67
N PRO A 77 8.34 -8.81 -9.78
CA PRO A 77 7.16 -7.96 -9.72
C PRO A 77 5.92 -8.69 -9.18
N LEU A 78 5.87 -10.01 -9.32
CA LEU A 78 4.77 -10.87 -8.87
C LEU A 78 5.00 -11.51 -7.50
N ALA A 79 6.17 -11.34 -6.86
CA ALA A 79 6.45 -11.95 -5.57
C ALA A 79 5.37 -11.59 -4.53
N PRO A 80 4.68 -12.56 -3.92
CA PRO A 80 3.56 -12.30 -3.03
C PRO A 80 4.02 -11.93 -1.61
N VAL A 81 4.90 -10.93 -1.52
CA VAL A 81 5.46 -10.41 -0.27
C VAL A 81 5.56 -8.89 -0.34
N LEU A 82 5.40 -8.23 0.79
CA LEU A 82 5.47 -6.76 0.90
C LEU A 82 6.32 -6.40 2.13
N PRO A 83 7.65 -6.45 2.03
CA PRO A 83 8.54 -6.18 3.16
C PRO A 83 8.49 -4.71 3.61
N ILE A 84 8.35 -3.80 2.66
CA ILE A 84 8.07 -2.38 2.89
C ILE A 84 7.05 -1.92 1.84
N ASN A 85 6.34 -0.83 2.14
CA ASN A 85 5.44 -0.22 1.14
C ASN A 85 6.29 0.58 0.14
N GLY A 86 6.21 0.23 -1.16
CA GLY A 86 7.01 0.83 -2.23
C GLY A 86 6.76 2.32 -2.42
N ALA A 87 5.58 2.83 -2.03
CA ALA A 87 5.32 4.27 -2.04
C ALA A 87 6.31 5.06 -1.17
N ARG A 88 6.80 4.45 -0.08
CA ARG A 88 7.81 5.09 0.77
C ARG A 88 9.15 5.25 0.04
N ALA A 89 9.56 4.25 -0.73
CA ALA A 89 10.76 4.32 -1.54
C ALA A 89 10.59 5.32 -2.71
N ALA A 90 9.42 5.29 -3.38
CA ALA A 90 9.09 6.26 -4.42
C ALA A 90 9.10 7.71 -3.89
N SER A 91 8.54 7.95 -2.70
CA SER A 91 8.58 9.24 -2.02
C SER A 91 10.02 9.74 -1.81
N GLN A 92 10.92 8.89 -1.37
CA GLN A 92 12.34 9.27 -1.18
C GLN A 92 13.01 9.69 -2.49
N LEU A 93 12.63 9.08 -3.61
CA LEU A 93 13.19 9.37 -4.93
C LEU A 93 12.57 10.60 -5.59
N THR A 94 11.35 10.97 -5.22
CA THR A 94 10.57 12.02 -5.91
C THR A 94 10.29 13.26 -5.05
N MET A 95 10.71 13.27 -3.78
CA MET A 95 10.47 14.40 -2.85
C MET A 95 11.26 15.65 -3.24
N THR A 96 12.37 15.49 -3.93
CA THR A 96 13.15 16.58 -4.51
C THR A 96 13.06 16.51 -6.03
N ALA A 97 13.10 17.67 -6.70
CA ALA A 97 13.08 17.73 -8.15
C ALA A 97 14.21 16.88 -8.76
N HIS A 98 13.88 16.06 -9.72
CA HIS A 98 14.79 15.24 -10.49
C HIS A 98 14.50 15.39 -11.99
N LYS A 99 15.47 15.10 -12.84
CA LYS A 99 15.33 15.18 -14.29
C LYS A 99 15.02 13.82 -14.91
N GLU A 100 15.38 12.76 -14.22
CA GLU A 100 15.22 11.39 -14.65
C GLU A 100 13.74 10.99 -14.59
N LYS A 101 13.30 10.21 -15.59
CA LYS A 101 11.97 9.60 -15.61
C LYS A 101 11.99 8.31 -14.79
N LEU A 102 11.28 8.29 -13.70
CA LEU A 102 11.21 7.15 -12.79
C LEU A 102 10.02 6.24 -13.13
N GLY A 103 10.27 4.97 -13.42
CA GLY A 103 9.23 3.96 -13.43
C GLY A 103 9.07 3.35 -12.02
N VAL A 104 7.85 3.11 -11.59
CA VAL A 104 7.57 2.44 -10.31
C VAL A 104 6.61 1.27 -10.52
N VAL A 105 6.95 0.09 -10.02
CA VAL A 105 6.11 -1.12 -10.08
C VAL A 105 5.49 -1.34 -8.70
N LEU A 106 4.18 -1.15 -8.59
CA LEU A 106 3.47 -1.07 -7.31
C LEU A 106 2.18 -1.90 -7.32
N ARG A 107 1.74 -2.33 -6.14
CA ARG A 107 0.41 -2.89 -5.91
C ARG A 107 -0.59 -1.77 -5.59
N ALA A 108 -1.88 -2.07 -5.66
CA ALA A 108 -2.95 -1.12 -5.39
C ALA A 108 -2.80 -0.34 -4.06
N CYS A 109 -2.48 -1.03 -2.95
CA CYS A 109 -2.29 -0.36 -1.66
C CYS A 109 -1.03 0.54 -1.62
N GLU A 110 -0.02 0.24 -2.43
CA GLU A 110 1.19 1.07 -2.58
C GLU A 110 0.88 2.29 -3.45
N ILE A 111 0.15 2.12 -4.54
CA ILE A 111 -0.31 3.21 -5.41
C ILE A 111 -1.15 4.20 -4.60
N ARG A 112 -2.14 3.71 -3.85
CA ARG A 112 -2.98 4.57 -3.00
C ARG A 112 -2.16 5.31 -1.93
N ALA A 113 -1.16 4.66 -1.34
CA ALA A 113 -0.26 5.31 -0.41
C ALA A 113 0.61 6.38 -1.09
N LEU A 114 1.03 6.16 -2.35
CA LEU A 114 1.78 7.15 -3.13
C LEU A 114 0.92 8.39 -3.42
N VAL A 115 -0.35 8.20 -3.81
CA VAL A 115 -1.31 9.29 -4.00
C VAL A 115 -1.47 10.12 -2.72
N GLU A 116 -1.64 9.48 -1.56
CA GLU A 116 -1.71 10.20 -0.28
C GLU A 116 -0.42 10.99 -0.01
N LEU A 117 0.76 10.42 -0.26
CA LEU A 117 2.03 11.10 -0.09
C LEU A 117 2.17 12.32 -1.02
N VAL A 118 1.64 12.25 -2.24
CA VAL A 118 1.60 13.39 -3.16
C VAL A 118 0.70 14.49 -2.62
N LYS A 119 -0.50 14.17 -2.13
CA LYS A 119 -1.40 15.13 -1.47
C LYS A 119 -0.73 15.82 -0.29
N PHE A 120 0.08 15.09 0.48
CA PHE A 120 0.85 15.64 1.59
C PHE A 120 2.17 16.31 1.18
N GLN A 121 2.42 16.48 -0.12
CA GLN A 121 3.65 17.07 -0.65
C GLN A 121 4.93 16.32 -0.20
N GLN A 122 4.81 15.01 0.01
CA GLN A 122 5.92 14.13 0.36
C GLN A 122 6.40 13.28 -0.82
N ALA A 123 5.78 13.41 -1.97
CA ALA A 123 6.16 12.78 -3.22
C ALA A 123 5.70 13.65 -4.40
N SER A 124 6.25 13.39 -5.59
CA SER A 124 5.77 13.96 -6.86
C SER A 124 5.50 12.82 -7.84
N LEU A 125 4.52 13.00 -8.71
CA LEU A 125 4.28 12.14 -9.88
C LEU A 125 4.81 12.75 -11.17
N GLU A 126 5.41 13.92 -11.12
CA GLU A 126 6.06 14.54 -12.29
C GLU A 126 7.21 13.64 -12.78
N GLY A 127 7.17 13.24 -14.06
CA GLY A 127 8.15 12.33 -14.64
C GLY A 127 8.08 10.88 -14.10
N VAL A 128 7.00 10.50 -13.41
CA VAL A 128 6.82 9.14 -12.87
C VAL A 128 5.87 8.32 -13.73
N VAL A 129 6.28 7.13 -14.11
CA VAL A 129 5.47 6.13 -14.82
C VAL A 129 5.06 5.05 -13.82
N VAL A 130 3.79 5.03 -13.45
CA VAL A 130 3.24 4.06 -12.49
C VAL A 130 2.75 2.81 -13.22
N VAL A 131 3.37 1.67 -12.91
CA VAL A 131 2.92 0.35 -13.32
C VAL A 131 2.26 -0.32 -12.12
N GLY A 132 0.96 -0.54 -12.23
CA GLY A 132 0.18 -1.23 -11.20
C GLY A 132 -0.03 -2.70 -11.54
N ILE A 133 0.02 -3.58 -10.54
CA ILE A 133 -0.22 -5.02 -10.70
C ILE A 133 -1.38 -5.45 -9.81
N ASP A 134 -2.32 -6.23 -10.37
CA ASP A 134 -3.37 -6.90 -9.60
C ASP A 134 -2.76 -7.66 -8.41
N CYS A 135 -3.36 -7.53 -7.25
CA CYS A 135 -2.84 -8.14 -6.03
C CYS A 135 -3.69 -9.33 -5.57
N ALA A 136 -3.19 -10.53 -5.77
CA ALA A 136 -3.82 -11.75 -5.25
C ALA A 136 -3.71 -11.90 -3.72
N GLY A 137 -2.86 -11.13 -3.07
CA GLY A 137 -2.55 -11.19 -1.64
C GLY A 137 -1.05 -11.31 -1.41
N THR A 138 -0.62 -11.13 -0.16
CA THR A 138 0.79 -11.32 0.23
C THR A 138 0.89 -12.12 1.53
N TYR A 139 1.97 -12.85 1.65
CA TYR A 139 2.36 -13.61 2.85
C TYR A 139 3.25 -12.76 3.77
N GLY A 140 3.48 -13.19 4.99
CA GLY A 140 4.52 -12.66 5.86
C GLY A 140 5.91 -12.85 5.25
N VAL A 141 6.85 -11.94 5.57
CA VAL A 141 8.19 -11.97 4.98
C VAL A 141 8.94 -13.26 5.30
N ALA A 142 8.94 -13.66 6.58
CA ALA A 142 9.63 -14.88 7.01
C ALA A 142 8.98 -16.15 6.44
N GLU A 143 7.65 -16.18 6.37
CA GLU A 143 6.86 -17.28 5.82
C GLU A 143 7.14 -17.47 4.33
N TRP A 144 7.16 -16.36 3.58
CA TRP A 144 7.51 -16.39 2.16
C TRP A 144 8.95 -16.84 1.93
N GLN A 145 9.92 -16.31 2.67
CA GLN A 145 11.33 -16.71 2.55
C GLN A 145 11.55 -18.21 2.75
N ALA A 146 10.78 -18.82 3.65
CA ALA A 146 10.86 -20.27 3.90
C ALA A 146 10.38 -21.15 2.72
N VAL A 147 9.68 -20.56 1.75
CA VAL A 147 9.06 -21.27 0.62
C VAL A 147 9.38 -20.65 -0.75
N ALA A 148 10.05 -19.54 -0.81
CA ALA A 148 10.30 -18.79 -2.05
C ALA A 148 11.03 -19.63 -3.13
N ASP A 149 11.91 -20.52 -2.70
CA ASP A 149 12.66 -21.42 -3.60
C ASP A 149 11.90 -22.70 -3.97
N LYS A 150 10.67 -22.90 -3.42
CA LYS A 150 9.87 -24.07 -3.75
C LYS A 150 9.13 -23.86 -5.06
N GLU A 151 9.31 -24.80 -5.95
CA GLU A 151 8.64 -24.82 -7.25
C GLU A 151 7.11 -24.83 -7.07
N GLY A 152 6.40 -24.00 -7.80
CA GLY A 152 4.93 -23.97 -7.82
C GLY A 152 4.26 -22.91 -6.92
N ALA A 153 4.92 -22.35 -5.91
CA ALA A 153 4.31 -21.43 -4.96
C ALA A 153 3.60 -20.23 -5.62
N LEU A 154 4.29 -19.56 -6.54
CA LEU A 154 3.71 -18.45 -7.31
C LEU A 154 2.66 -18.95 -8.32
N GLY A 155 2.89 -20.11 -8.94
CA GLY A 155 1.99 -20.68 -9.93
C GLY A 155 0.60 -21.00 -9.36
N GLU A 156 0.54 -21.62 -8.18
CA GLU A 156 -0.74 -21.92 -7.51
C GLU A 156 -1.49 -20.65 -7.08
N LEU A 157 -0.78 -19.64 -6.57
CA LEU A 157 -1.38 -18.34 -6.23
C LEU A 157 -2.02 -17.69 -7.47
N LEU A 158 -1.31 -17.70 -8.60
CA LEU A 158 -1.79 -17.13 -9.85
C LEU A 158 -2.93 -17.94 -10.47
N ALA A 159 -2.94 -19.26 -10.31
CA ALA A 159 -4.04 -20.13 -10.72
C ALA A 159 -5.31 -19.80 -9.92
N GLY A 160 -5.20 -19.70 -8.60
CA GLY A 160 -6.31 -19.25 -7.75
C GLY A 160 -6.81 -17.84 -8.08
N ALA A 161 -5.89 -16.93 -8.43
CA ALA A 161 -6.25 -15.58 -8.85
C ALA A 161 -7.05 -15.58 -10.16
N ALA A 162 -6.74 -16.47 -11.10
CA ALA A 162 -7.50 -16.63 -12.34
C ALA A 162 -8.97 -17.00 -12.08
N GLU A 163 -9.25 -17.75 -11.03
CA GLU A 163 -10.60 -18.14 -10.60
C GLU A 163 -11.27 -17.11 -9.65
N GLY A 164 -10.53 -16.07 -9.24
CA GLY A 164 -10.97 -15.09 -8.24
C GLY A 164 -10.95 -15.59 -6.80
N GLU A 165 -10.30 -16.71 -6.56
CA GLU A 165 -10.12 -17.34 -5.24
C GLU A 165 -8.64 -17.67 -4.99
N PRO A 166 -7.76 -16.66 -4.89
CA PRO A 166 -6.38 -16.92 -4.53
C PRO A 166 -6.37 -17.53 -3.11
N GLY A 167 -6.04 -18.80 -3.05
CA GLY A 167 -5.89 -19.53 -1.79
C GLY A 167 -4.50 -19.32 -1.19
N PRO A 168 -4.34 -19.56 0.11
CA PRO A 168 -3.02 -19.69 0.70
C PRO A 168 -2.34 -20.97 0.15
N TRP A 169 -1.06 -20.84 -0.19
CA TRP A 169 -0.28 -21.98 -0.68
C TRP A 169 0.35 -22.76 0.48
N ALA A 170 0.33 -24.07 0.38
CA ALA A 170 1.02 -25.00 1.31
C ALA A 170 0.80 -24.71 2.81
N GLY A 171 -0.39 -24.24 3.17
CA GLY A 171 -0.74 -23.95 4.57
C GLY A 171 -0.26 -22.58 5.06
N LEU A 172 0.38 -21.76 4.21
CA LEU A 172 0.67 -20.36 4.54
C LEU A 172 -0.63 -19.57 4.62
N ALA A 173 -0.74 -18.65 5.59
CA ALA A 173 -1.84 -17.69 5.67
C ALA A 173 -1.46 -16.38 4.99
N PHE A 174 -2.39 -15.75 4.29
CA PHE A 174 -2.21 -14.36 3.88
C PHE A 174 -2.12 -13.46 5.10
N ARG A 175 -1.41 -12.34 4.96
CA ARG A 175 -1.44 -11.29 5.99
C ARG A 175 -2.87 -10.83 6.21
N LYS A 176 -3.24 -10.54 7.46
CA LYS A 176 -4.60 -10.09 7.82
C LYS A 176 -5.08 -8.91 6.97
N ALA A 177 -4.22 -7.96 6.71
CA ALA A 177 -4.53 -6.83 5.84
C ALA A 177 -4.93 -7.26 4.41
N CYS A 178 -4.34 -8.33 3.87
CA CYS A 178 -4.67 -8.85 2.56
C CYS A 178 -6.00 -9.62 2.55
N GLU A 179 -6.29 -10.37 3.63
CA GLU A 179 -7.59 -11.04 3.83
C GLU A 179 -8.77 -10.05 3.91
N MET A 180 -8.49 -8.79 4.32
CA MET A 180 -9.46 -7.70 4.50
C MET A 180 -9.46 -6.70 3.34
N CYS A 181 -8.58 -6.86 2.34
CA CYS A 181 -8.36 -5.88 1.29
C CYS A 181 -9.45 -5.91 0.22
N VAL A 182 -10.29 -4.89 0.16
CA VAL A 182 -11.35 -4.74 -0.84
C VAL A 182 -10.93 -3.94 -2.07
N GLU A 183 -9.64 -3.61 -2.19
CA GLU A 183 -9.08 -2.81 -3.29
C GLU A 183 -7.78 -3.44 -3.80
N PRO A 184 -7.87 -4.61 -4.41
CA PRO A 184 -6.71 -5.34 -4.90
C PRO A 184 -6.26 -4.93 -6.31
N LEU A 185 -7.04 -4.10 -7.01
CA LEU A 185 -6.79 -3.73 -8.38
C LEU A 185 -6.10 -2.37 -8.48
N PRO A 186 -5.13 -2.20 -9.39
CA PRO A 186 -4.48 -0.92 -9.63
C PRO A 186 -5.39 -0.02 -10.46
N GLU A 187 -6.07 0.88 -9.81
CA GLU A 187 -6.99 1.85 -10.40
C GLU A 187 -6.49 3.28 -10.17
N GLY A 188 -7.03 4.23 -10.94
CA GLY A 188 -6.74 5.66 -10.83
C GLY A 188 -6.08 6.24 -12.08
N GLU A 189 -6.30 7.54 -12.28
CA GLU A 189 -5.84 8.35 -13.42
C GLU A 189 -4.30 8.38 -13.57
N HIS A 190 -3.58 8.18 -12.48
CA HIS A 190 -2.12 8.20 -12.41
C HIS A 190 -1.45 6.87 -12.76
N VAL A 191 -2.22 5.81 -13.03
CA VAL A 191 -1.69 4.50 -13.43
C VAL A 191 -1.46 4.50 -14.95
N ALA A 192 -0.18 4.46 -15.34
CA ALA A 192 0.19 4.44 -16.77
C ALA A 192 0.06 3.06 -17.42
N LEU A 193 0.25 1.99 -16.64
CA LEU A 193 0.06 0.60 -17.07
C LEU A 193 -0.51 -0.22 -15.91
N ALA A 194 -1.66 -0.82 -16.08
CA ALA A 194 -2.21 -1.79 -15.17
C ALA A 194 -2.07 -3.21 -15.74
N VAL A 195 -1.47 -4.11 -14.95
CA VAL A 195 -1.28 -5.53 -15.29
C VAL A 195 -2.30 -6.36 -14.53
N GLY A 196 -3.27 -6.89 -15.24
CA GLY A 196 -4.34 -7.74 -14.73
C GLY A 196 -3.91 -9.20 -14.65
N LEU A 197 -4.19 -9.81 -13.50
CA LEU A 197 -3.92 -11.22 -13.20
C LEU A 197 -5.18 -11.94 -12.74
N VAL A 198 -6.08 -11.24 -12.05
CA VAL A 198 -7.34 -11.79 -11.53
C VAL A 198 -8.31 -12.00 -12.68
N GLY A 199 -8.83 -13.22 -12.81
CA GLY A 199 -9.73 -13.58 -13.90
C GLY A 199 -9.06 -13.60 -15.29
N VAL A 200 -7.74 -13.87 -15.33
CA VAL A 200 -6.95 -13.96 -16.56
C VAL A 200 -6.36 -15.36 -16.67
N ALA A 201 -6.51 -16.00 -17.84
CA ALA A 201 -6.03 -17.36 -18.09
C ALA A 201 -4.50 -17.48 -17.92
N ALA A 202 -3.99 -18.65 -17.53
CA ALA A 202 -2.60 -18.87 -17.14
C ALA A 202 -1.56 -18.43 -18.20
N GLY A 203 -1.86 -18.57 -19.48
CA GLY A 203 -0.97 -18.16 -20.59
C GLY A 203 -1.18 -16.72 -21.08
N GLU A 204 -1.85 -15.87 -20.31
CA GLU A 204 -2.23 -14.53 -20.74
C GLU A 204 -1.91 -13.46 -19.69
N LEU A 205 -1.78 -12.22 -20.13
CA LEU A 205 -1.81 -11.01 -19.33
C LEU A 205 -2.89 -10.06 -19.89
N TYR A 206 -3.68 -9.49 -19.00
CA TYR A 206 -4.57 -8.39 -19.34
C TYR A 206 -3.90 -7.07 -18.99
N LEU A 207 -3.87 -6.16 -19.93
CA LEU A 207 -3.17 -4.88 -19.81
C LEU A 207 -4.17 -3.73 -20.07
N ARG A 208 -4.12 -2.71 -19.23
CA ARG A 208 -4.70 -1.40 -19.50
C ARG A 208 -3.56 -0.40 -19.49
N ALA A 209 -3.32 0.26 -20.59
CA ALA A 209 -2.17 1.15 -20.75
C ALA A 209 -2.60 2.51 -21.28
N ARG A 210 -1.99 3.55 -20.79
CA ARG A 210 -2.06 4.88 -21.37
C ARG A 210 -1.47 4.83 -22.79
N GLU A 211 -1.96 5.65 -23.70
CA GLU A 211 -1.66 5.60 -25.13
C GLU A 211 -0.14 5.60 -25.43
N ASP A 212 0.63 6.45 -24.75
CA ASP A 212 2.09 6.52 -24.92
C ASP A 212 2.81 5.22 -24.53
N VAL A 213 2.39 4.60 -23.42
CA VAL A 213 2.93 3.32 -22.94
C VAL A 213 2.47 2.17 -23.84
N ALA A 214 1.22 2.18 -24.28
CA ALA A 214 0.67 1.19 -25.22
C ALA A 214 1.42 1.21 -26.56
N ALA A 215 1.66 2.40 -27.11
CA ALA A 215 2.44 2.58 -28.33
C ALA A 215 3.89 2.09 -28.14
N ALA A 216 4.52 2.42 -27.02
CA ALA A 216 5.87 1.96 -26.70
C ALA A 216 5.96 0.43 -26.58
N LEU A 217 4.92 -0.22 -26.08
CA LEU A 217 4.85 -1.69 -25.98
C LEU A 217 4.31 -2.37 -27.23
N GLY A 218 3.78 -1.61 -28.22
CA GLY A 218 3.15 -2.14 -29.41
C GLY A 218 1.83 -2.87 -29.13
N LEU A 219 1.11 -2.45 -28.08
CA LEU A 219 -0.17 -3.05 -27.72
C LEU A 219 -1.25 -2.69 -28.76
N ARG A 220 -2.08 -3.66 -29.06
CA ARG A 220 -3.26 -3.47 -29.91
C ARG A 220 -4.51 -3.38 -29.03
N ALA A 221 -5.43 -2.51 -29.40
CA ALA A 221 -6.72 -2.42 -28.73
C ALA A 221 -7.45 -3.77 -28.79
N GLY A 222 -7.98 -4.18 -27.66
CA GLY A 222 -8.69 -5.42 -27.43
C GLY A 222 -9.75 -5.24 -26.37
N SER A 223 -10.02 -6.27 -25.59
CA SER A 223 -11.00 -6.24 -24.50
C SER A 223 -10.51 -7.04 -23.29
N ALA A 224 -11.12 -6.76 -22.15
CA ALA A 224 -10.91 -7.57 -20.96
C ALA A 224 -11.37 -9.04 -21.17
N PRO A 225 -10.69 -10.01 -20.53
CA PRO A 225 -11.13 -11.41 -20.58
C PRO A 225 -12.56 -11.55 -20.04
N VAL A 226 -13.37 -12.36 -20.72
CA VAL A 226 -14.83 -12.53 -20.43
C VAL A 226 -15.09 -12.90 -18.96
N GLY A 227 -14.23 -13.72 -18.34
CA GLY A 227 -14.35 -14.17 -16.96
C GLY A 227 -13.91 -13.15 -15.89
N ARG A 228 -13.14 -12.11 -16.28
CA ARG A 228 -12.47 -11.19 -15.34
C ARG A 228 -13.42 -10.53 -14.36
N LYS A 229 -14.54 -9.97 -14.84
CA LYS A 229 -15.51 -9.28 -13.97
C LYS A 229 -16.07 -10.22 -12.88
N GLY A 230 -16.37 -11.46 -13.25
CA GLY A 230 -16.87 -12.48 -12.32
C GLY A 230 -15.81 -12.87 -11.27
N ALA A 231 -14.57 -13.13 -11.69
CA ALA A 231 -13.46 -13.47 -10.82
C ALA A 231 -13.12 -12.33 -9.85
N VAL A 232 -13.07 -11.08 -10.35
CA VAL A 232 -12.89 -9.89 -9.50
C VAL A 232 -14.01 -9.77 -8.47
N GLY A 233 -15.27 -9.92 -8.88
CA GLY A 233 -16.42 -9.89 -7.96
C GLY A 233 -16.33 -10.95 -6.87
N LYS A 234 -15.90 -12.17 -7.21
CA LYS A 234 -15.70 -13.28 -6.27
C LYS A 234 -14.58 -12.97 -5.26
N LEU A 235 -13.45 -12.47 -5.73
CA LEU A 235 -12.33 -12.05 -4.90
C LEU A 235 -12.76 -10.96 -3.90
N LEU A 236 -13.45 -9.93 -4.37
CA LEU A 236 -13.90 -8.81 -3.53
C LEU A 236 -14.92 -9.26 -2.49
N ALA A 237 -15.88 -10.13 -2.85
CA ALA A 237 -16.86 -10.67 -1.93
C ALA A 237 -16.21 -11.50 -0.81
N GLY A 238 -15.23 -12.35 -1.15
CA GLY A 238 -14.48 -13.14 -0.16
C GLY A 238 -13.73 -12.24 0.84
N ARG A 239 -13.08 -11.19 0.35
CA ARG A 239 -12.33 -10.24 1.18
C ARG A 239 -13.20 -9.29 2.00
N ALA A 240 -14.36 -8.89 1.46
CA ALA A 240 -15.36 -8.12 2.21
C ALA A 240 -15.87 -8.94 3.41
N GLY A 241 -16.16 -10.23 3.22
CA GLY A 241 -16.49 -11.13 4.32
C GLY A 241 -15.35 -11.30 5.33
N GLY A 242 -14.10 -11.37 4.86
CA GLY A 242 -12.90 -11.38 5.72
C GLY A 242 -12.78 -10.12 6.57
N ARG A 243 -12.98 -8.96 5.94
CA ARG A 243 -12.97 -7.64 6.59
C ARG A 243 -14.05 -7.54 7.67
N GLU A 244 -15.28 -7.91 7.34
CA GLU A 244 -16.41 -7.89 8.29
C GLU A 244 -16.09 -8.73 9.53
N ARG A 245 -15.60 -9.96 9.36
CA ARG A 245 -15.23 -10.84 10.48
C ARG A 245 -14.11 -10.24 11.33
N ALA A 246 -13.07 -9.69 10.71
CA ALA A 246 -11.92 -9.12 11.43
C ALA A 246 -12.29 -7.86 12.21
N VAL A 247 -13.04 -6.94 11.57
CA VAL A 247 -13.49 -5.67 12.19
C VAL A 247 -14.50 -5.94 13.30
N SER A 248 -15.48 -6.81 13.07
CA SER A 248 -16.46 -7.20 14.09
C SER A 248 -15.79 -7.88 15.29
N GLY A 249 -14.86 -8.81 15.04
CA GLY A 249 -14.07 -9.45 16.09
C GLY A 249 -13.22 -8.46 16.89
N PHE A 250 -12.59 -7.49 16.24
CA PHE A 250 -11.88 -6.41 16.92
C PHE A 250 -12.82 -5.56 17.79
N ARG A 251 -13.93 -5.08 17.25
CA ARG A 251 -14.92 -4.27 17.98
C ARG A 251 -15.48 -5.02 19.20
N GLY A 252 -15.68 -6.34 19.08
CA GLY A 252 -16.09 -7.18 20.21
C GLY A 252 -15.07 -7.21 21.35
N ARG A 253 -13.77 -7.24 21.03
CA ARG A 253 -12.69 -7.24 22.03
C ARG A 253 -12.42 -5.87 22.67
N VAL A 254 -12.59 -4.78 21.91
CA VAL A 254 -12.26 -3.40 22.37
C VAL A 254 -13.48 -2.57 22.74
N ASN A 255 -14.58 -3.19 23.12
CA ASN A 255 -15.80 -2.51 23.56
C ASN A 255 -15.69 -1.81 24.92
N THR A 256 -14.54 -1.96 25.60
CA THR A 256 -14.21 -1.30 26.86
C THR A 256 -12.79 -0.74 26.83
N MET A 257 -12.47 0.19 27.75
CA MET A 257 -11.12 0.69 27.92
C MET A 257 -10.14 -0.43 28.31
N ALA A 258 -10.56 -1.40 29.09
CA ALA A 258 -9.75 -2.55 29.44
C ALA A 258 -9.41 -3.41 28.21
N GLY A 259 -10.37 -3.63 27.31
CA GLY A 259 -10.16 -4.31 26.05
C GLY A 259 -9.16 -3.59 25.14
N LEU A 260 -9.28 -2.26 25.03
CA LEU A 260 -8.33 -1.44 24.27
C LEU A 260 -6.91 -1.50 24.84
N LEU A 261 -6.78 -1.44 26.16
CA LEU A 261 -5.50 -1.58 26.83
C LEU A 261 -4.90 -2.97 26.63
N ALA A 262 -5.72 -4.02 26.62
CA ALA A 262 -5.28 -5.39 26.36
C ALA A 262 -4.77 -5.57 24.94
N GLU A 263 -5.41 -4.94 23.93
CA GLU A 263 -4.98 -5.00 22.52
C GLU A 263 -3.54 -4.52 22.33
N PHE A 264 -3.13 -3.47 23.06
CA PHE A 264 -1.77 -2.95 23.04
C PHE A 264 -0.90 -3.46 24.19
N GLY A 265 -1.38 -4.45 24.94
CA GLY A 265 -0.73 -4.94 26.17
C GLY A 265 0.70 -5.42 25.98
N ALA A 266 0.99 -6.10 24.89
CA ALA A 266 2.32 -6.62 24.55
C ALA A 266 3.28 -5.58 23.92
N CYS A 267 2.85 -4.34 23.67
CA CYS A 267 3.65 -3.35 22.96
C CYS A 267 4.91 -2.96 23.74
N VAL A 268 6.07 -3.13 23.12
CA VAL A 268 7.39 -2.75 23.64
C VAL A 268 7.87 -1.37 23.16
N ARG A 269 7.00 -0.61 22.49
CA ARG A 269 7.31 0.73 21.94
C ARG A 269 8.58 0.79 21.07
N CYS A 270 8.82 -0.24 20.28
CA CYS A 270 9.95 -0.26 19.33
C CYS A 270 9.81 0.73 18.17
N HIS A 271 8.61 1.31 17.96
CA HIS A 271 8.26 2.24 16.89
C HIS A 271 8.31 1.66 15.47
N ASN A 272 8.54 0.36 15.28
CA ASN A 272 8.61 -0.25 13.95
C ASN A 272 7.33 -0.02 13.12
N CYS A 273 6.16 -0.12 13.75
CA CYS A 273 4.88 0.16 13.09
C CYS A 273 4.76 1.62 12.60
N MET A 274 5.47 2.56 13.23
CA MET A 274 5.54 3.96 12.83
C MET A 274 6.53 4.14 11.67
N VAL A 275 7.73 3.57 11.81
CA VAL A 275 8.81 3.71 10.82
C VAL A 275 8.44 3.09 9.48
N ASN A 276 7.71 1.98 9.48
CA ASN A 276 7.33 1.28 8.26
C ASN A 276 6.02 1.80 7.63
N CYS A 277 5.24 2.62 8.33
CA CYS A 277 4.02 3.18 7.76
C CYS A 277 4.37 4.25 6.69
N PRO A 278 3.89 4.11 5.44
CA PRO A 278 4.19 5.09 4.39
C PRO A 278 3.63 6.47 4.71
N ILE A 279 2.47 6.53 5.37
CA ILE A 279 1.79 7.80 5.70
C ILE A 279 2.41 8.48 6.93
N CYS A 280 3.20 7.77 7.74
CA CYS A 280 3.87 8.36 8.91
C CYS A 280 5.21 9.01 8.49
N TYR A 281 5.16 10.12 7.79
CA TYR A 281 6.29 10.79 7.13
C TYR A 281 6.99 11.87 7.96
N CYS A 282 6.48 12.24 9.14
CA CYS A 282 7.07 13.30 9.97
C CYS A 282 8.56 13.05 10.24
N ARG A 283 9.41 14.02 9.88
CA ARG A 283 10.86 13.96 10.14
C ARG A 283 11.16 14.12 11.62
N GLU A 284 10.45 15.01 12.28
CA GLU A 284 10.49 15.22 13.73
C GLU A 284 9.18 14.72 14.33
N CYS A 285 9.26 13.74 15.20
CA CYS A 285 8.12 13.15 15.87
C CYS A 285 8.35 13.18 17.39
N ILE A 286 7.36 13.67 18.14
CA ILE A 286 7.43 13.79 19.59
C ILE A 286 7.82 12.45 20.27
N PHE A 287 7.40 11.32 19.70
CA PHE A 287 7.75 9.99 20.21
C PHE A 287 9.20 9.55 19.93
N ARG A 288 9.96 10.36 19.19
CA ARG A 288 11.40 10.18 18.95
C ARG A 288 12.25 11.25 19.65
N THR A 289 11.65 12.03 20.51
CA THR A 289 12.32 13.05 21.30
C THR A 289 12.42 12.59 22.75
N PRO A 290 13.28 13.20 23.58
CA PRO A 290 13.37 12.91 25.02
C PRO A 290 12.12 13.26 25.84
N THR A 291 11.08 13.83 25.24
CA THR A 291 9.83 14.24 25.93
C THR A 291 9.20 13.11 26.77
N PHE A 292 9.36 11.85 26.32
CA PHE A 292 8.84 10.68 27.02
C PHE A 292 9.93 9.88 27.78
N GLU A 293 11.12 10.46 27.91
CA GLU A 293 12.18 9.93 28.77
C GLU A 293 12.00 10.52 30.17
N HIS A 294 11.63 9.68 31.11
CA HIS A 294 11.36 10.10 32.48
C HIS A 294 12.48 9.65 33.40
N GLU A 295 12.83 10.54 34.35
CA GLU A 295 13.72 10.23 35.46
C GLU A 295 13.22 9.01 36.25
N SER A 296 14.12 8.12 36.64
CA SER A 296 13.78 6.88 37.40
C SER A 296 12.90 7.16 38.60
N GLN A 297 13.18 8.24 39.33
CA GLN A 297 12.42 8.66 40.50
C GLN A 297 10.94 8.91 40.20
N LEU A 298 10.61 9.40 39.00
CA LEU A 298 9.23 9.66 38.63
C LEU A 298 8.41 8.36 38.49
N TYR A 299 9.02 7.30 37.97
CA TYR A 299 8.38 5.97 37.94
C TYR A 299 8.08 5.43 39.34
N TYR A 300 9.01 5.57 40.28
CA TYR A 300 8.79 5.16 41.67
C TYR A 300 7.71 6.00 42.35
N GLN A 301 7.66 7.30 42.12
CA GLN A 301 6.58 8.16 42.63
C GLN A 301 5.21 7.76 42.07
N TRP A 302 5.13 7.43 40.80
CA TRP A 302 3.87 6.96 40.19
C TRP A 302 3.47 5.61 40.78
N ALA A 303 4.40 4.69 40.95
CA ALA A 303 4.14 3.38 41.51
C ALA A 303 3.67 3.50 42.97
N ALA A 304 4.32 4.34 43.80
CA ALA A 304 3.92 4.60 45.19
C ALA A 304 2.51 5.20 45.28
N ARG A 305 2.17 6.14 44.37
CA ARG A 305 0.86 6.80 44.38
C ARG A 305 -0.28 5.92 43.86
N LYS A 306 -0.01 5.07 42.89
CA LYS A 306 -1.02 4.27 42.17
C LYS A 306 -1.05 2.80 42.57
N GLY A 307 -0.10 2.36 43.42
CA GLY A 307 0.11 0.96 43.80
C GLY A 307 0.89 0.17 42.75
N THR A 308 0.81 0.57 41.50
CA THR A 308 1.53 -0.03 40.36
C THR A 308 1.70 0.97 39.21
N VAL A 309 2.73 0.81 38.44
CA VAL A 309 2.91 1.53 37.17
C VAL A 309 3.39 0.56 36.11
N ARG A 310 2.73 0.59 34.97
CA ARG A 310 3.24 -0.11 33.81
C ARG A 310 4.49 0.62 33.31
N LEU A 311 5.58 -0.12 33.03
CA LEU A 311 6.72 0.44 32.31
C LEU A 311 6.31 0.75 30.88
N LEU A 312 6.85 1.83 30.31
CA LEU A 312 6.39 2.50 29.11
C LEU A 312 4.93 3.01 29.27
N PRO A 313 4.72 3.96 30.20
CA PRO A 313 3.38 4.40 30.63
C PRO A 313 2.55 5.06 29.54
N ASP A 314 3.20 5.59 28.52
CA ASP A 314 2.64 6.36 27.39
C ASP A 314 2.37 5.48 26.15
N THR A 315 2.41 4.15 26.26
CA THR A 315 2.14 3.22 25.15
C THR A 315 0.79 3.47 24.50
N LEU A 316 -0.28 3.66 25.29
CA LEU A 316 -1.61 3.94 24.74
C LEU A 316 -1.64 5.30 24.03
N LEU A 317 -1.04 6.33 24.65
CA LEU A 317 -0.93 7.66 24.03
C LEU A 317 -0.24 7.59 22.66
N PHE A 318 0.85 6.84 22.55
CA PHE A 318 1.54 6.61 21.28
C PHE A 318 0.61 6.05 20.20
N HIS A 319 -0.15 5.00 20.51
CA HIS A 319 -1.04 4.38 19.55
C HIS A 319 -2.23 5.27 19.20
N LEU A 320 -2.85 5.95 20.17
CA LEU A 320 -3.97 6.85 19.92
C LEU A 320 -3.56 8.09 19.12
N THR A 321 -2.40 8.69 19.42
CA THR A 321 -1.89 9.81 18.63
C THR A 321 -1.62 9.40 17.19
N ARG A 322 -0.99 8.25 16.98
CA ARG A 322 -0.78 7.72 15.63
C ARG A 322 -2.10 7.44 14.91
N LEU A 323 -3.07 6.87 15.61
CA LEU A 323 -4.39 6.60 15.06
C LEU A 323 -5.01 7.91 14.57
N ASN A 324 -5.01 8.95 15.42
CA ASN A 324 -5.55 10.26 15.08
C ASN A 324 -4.85 10.90 13.85
N HIS A 325 -3.54 10.76 13.72
CA HIS A 325 -2.80 11.36 12.60
C HIS A 325 -2.97 10.58 11.28
N MET A 326 -3.15 9.25 11.34
CA MET A 326 -3.00 8.39 10.17
C MET A 326 -4.34 7.81 9.67
N VAL A 327 -5.37 7.77 10.51
CA VAL A 327 -6.56 6.95 10.23
C VAL A 327 -7.34 7.41 9.01
N THR A 328 -7.41 8.73 8.79
CA THR A 328 -8.09 9.32 7.62
C THR A 328 -7.44 8.91 6.31
N SER A 329 -6.12 8.84 6.26
CA SER A 329 -5.33 8.51 5.07
C SER A 329 -4.77 7.08 5.07
N CYS A 330 -5.25 6.21 5.97
CA CYS A 330 -4.79 4.84 6.05
C CYS A 330 -5.34 3.99 4.90
N VAL A 331 -4.45 3.55 4.02
CA VAL A 331 -4.78 2.71 2.85
C VAL A 331 -4.90 1.21 3.17
N GLY A 332 -4.77 0.81 4.43
CA GLY A 332 -4.95 -0.57 4.87
C GLY A 332 -3.85 -1.56 4.42
N CYS A 333 -2.65 -1.10 4.05
CA CYS A 333 -1.57 -1.96 3.53
C CYS A 333 -1.00 -2.98 4.54
N GLY A 334 -1.23 -2.83 5.84
CA GLY A 334 -0.86 -3.78 6.91
C GLY A 334 0.63 -3.91 7.21
N VAL A 335 1.51 -3.10 6.62
CA VAL A 335 2.96 -3.16 6.90
C VAL A 335 3.27 -2.87 8.38
N CYS A 336 2.42 -2.10 9.06
CA CYS A 336 2.57 -1.83 10.49
C CYS A 336 2.33 -3.07 11.38
N SER A 337 1.43 -3.99 10.99
CA SER A 337 1.25 -5.28 11.67
C SER A 337 2.45 -6.18 11.42
N GLU A 338 2.87 -6.30 10.17
CA GLU A 338 4.02 -7.11 9.75
C GLU A 338 5.32 -6.69 10.46
N ALA A 339 5.52 -5.40 10.65
CA ALA A 339 6.69 -4.86 11.33
C ALA A 339 6.64 -4.99 12.85
N CYS A 340 5.55 -5.49 13.44
CA CYS A 340 5.42 -5.60 14.89
C CYS A 340 6.11 -6.85 15.44
N PRO A 341 7.19 -6.73 16.22
CA PRO A 341 7.95 -7.89 16.70
C PRO A 341 7.20 -8.75 17.72
N VAL A 342 6.10 -8.22 18.28
CA VAL A 342 5.25 -8.91 19.26
C VAL A 342 3.87 -9.25 18.70
N GLY A 343 3.69 -9.17 17.39
CA GLY A 343 2.50 -9.66 16.70
C GLY A 343 1.20 -8.87 16.95
N ILE A 344 1.28 -7.58 17.33
CA ILE A 344 0.08 -6.76 17.45
C ILE A 344 -0.47 -6.43 16.06
N GLU A 345 -1.73 -6.73 15.82
CA GLU A 345 -2.45 -6.45 14.57
C GLU A 345 -2.83 -4.96 14.43
N VAL A 346 -1.79 -4.10 14.45
CA VAL A 346 -1.96 -2.64 14.37
C VAL A 346 -2.77 -2.22 13.15
N GLY A 347 -2.59 -2.89 12.01
CA GLY A 347 -3.32 -2.63 10.77
C GLY A 347 -4.82 -2.87 10.91
N THR A 348 -5.23 -3.90 11.64
CA THR A 348 -6.65 -4.20 11.92
C THR A 348 -7.28 -3.10 12.77
N VAL A 349 -6.57 -2.60 13.79
CA VAL A 349 -7.02 -1.45 14.60
C VAL A 349 -7.27 -0.23 13.73
N PHE A 350 -6.30 0.10 12.88
CA PHE A 350 -6.39 1.27 11.98
C PHE A 350 -7.51 1.13 10.96
N GLN A 351 -7.71 -0.04 10.37
CA GLN A 351 -8.79 -0.26 9.43
C GLN A 351 -10.17 -0.24 10.10
N ALA A 352 -10.31 -0.82 11.30
CA ALA A 352 -11.58 -0.84 12.02
C ALA A 352 -12.05 0.55 12.46
N VAL A 353 -11.12 1.45 12.78
CA VAL A 353 -11.44 2.87 13.07
C VAL A 353 -11.56 3.65 11.77
N GLY A 354 -10.66 3.41 10.81
CA GLY A 354 -10.62 4.10 9.52
C GLY A 354 -11.90 3.97 8.75
N GLU A 355 -12.51 2.79 8.72
CA GLU A 355 -13.79 2.55 8.06
C GLU A 355 -14.89 3.55 8.48
N LYS A 356 -14.97 3.86 9.78
CA LYS A 356 -15.94 4.83 10.28
C LYS A 356 -15.52 6.27 10.03
N VAL A 357 -14.25 6.60 10.29
CA VAL A 357 -13.76 7.97 10.16
C VAL A 357 -13.73 8.40 8.70
N GLN A 358 -13.27 7.54 7.80
CA GLN A 358 -13.23 7.82 6.35
C GLN A 358 -14.65 7.99 5.79
N ALA A 359 -15.61 7.18 6.26
CA ALA A 359 -17.01 7.32 5.87
C ALA A 359 -17.65 8.64 6.34
N LEU A 360 -17.26 9.18 7.51
CA LEU A 360 -17.75 10.50 7.99
C LEU A 360 -17.37 11.64 7.05
N PHE A 361 -16.24 11.53 6.38
CA PHE A 361 -15.73 12.54 5.45
C PHE A 361 -16.04 12.22 3.99
N ASP A 362 -16.73 11.10 3.70
CA ASP A 362 -16.87 10.53 2.35
C ASP A 362 -15.52 10.43 1.63
N TYR A 363 -14.48 10.16 2.41
CA TYR A 363 -13.10 10.15 1.94
C TYR A 363 -12.59 8.73 1.71
N HIS A 364 -11.94 8.53 0.57
CA HIS A 364 -11.36 7.26 0.21
C HIS A 364 -9.86 7.43 -0.06
N PRO A 365 -8.98 6.99 0.87
CA PRO A 365 -7.54 7.25 0.77
C PRO A 365 -6.94 6.74 -0.53
N GLY A 366 -6.33 7.64 -1.30
CA GLY A 366 -5.65 7.33 -2.56
C GLY A 366 -6.57 7.12 -3.76
N ARG A 367 -7.84 7.52 -3.70
CA ARG A 367 -8.79 7.41 -4.82
C ARG A 367 -8.43 8.36 -5.96
N SER A 368 -8.16 9.62 -5.67
CA SER A 368 -7.85 10.65 -6.64
C SER A 368 -6.89 11.69 -6.06
N LEU A 369 -6.06 12.28 -6.91
CA LEU A 369 -5.18 13.40 -6.55
C LEU A 369 -5.97 14.71 -6.32
N GLY A 370 -7.08 14.88 -7.03
CA GLY A 370 -7.94 16.07 -6.91
C GLY A 370 -8.79 16.11 -5.63
N GLU A 371 -8.90 14.99 -4.91
CA GLU A 371 -9.63 14.92 -3.66
C GLU A 371 -8.72 15.31 -2.49
N ALA A 372 -8.98 16.44 -1.82
CA ALA A 372 -8.19 16.87 -0.68
C ALA A 372 -8.35 15.92 0.52
N ALA A 373 -7.26 15.67 1.24
CA ALA A 373 -7.35 14.85 2.45
C ALA A 373 -8.08 15.62 3.57
N PRO A 374 -8.92 14.96 4.38
CA PRO A 374 -9.72 15.61 5.44
C PRO A 374 -8.92 16.44 6.43
N VAL A 375 -7.64 16.14 6.61
CA VAL A 375 -6.72 16.92 7.47
C VAL A 375 -6.22 18.22 6.81
N GLN A 376 -6.51 18.44 5.55
CA GLN A 376 -6.09 19.63 4.78
C GLN A 376 -7.23 20.62 4.55
N GLU A 377 -8.47 20.21 4.75
CA GLU A 377 -9.64 21.04 4.56
C GLU A 377 -10.45 21.15 5.86
N PHE A 378 -11.03 22.33 6.10
CA PHE A 378 -12.01 22.55 7.15
C PHE A 378 -13.41 22.59 6.53
N ARG A 379 -14.34 21.82 7.10
CA ARG A 379 -15.77 21.85 6.74
C ARG A 379 -16.55 22.32 7.95
N GLU A 380 -17.40 23.33 7.77
CA GLU A 380 -18.20 23.91 8.87
C GLU A 380 -19.19 22.90 9.49
N ASP A 381 -19.61 21.90 8.72
CA ASP A 381 -20.60 20.89 9.10
C ASP A 381 -20.00 19.54 9.52
N GLU A 382 -18.67 19.38 9.51
CA GLU A 382 -18.02 18.08 9.75
C GLU A 382 -18.28 17.48 11.13
N LEU A 383 -18.63 18.29 12.13
CA LEU A 383 -18.96 17.85 13.49
C LEU A 383 -20.45 17.70 13.75
N THR A 384 -21.31 18.15 12.85
CA THR A 384 -22.78 18.10 13.04
C THR A 384 -23.34 16.69 12.93
N SER A 385 -22.61 15.76 12.28
CA SER A 385 -22.99 14.36 12.11
C SER A 385 -22.58 13.46 13.29
N LEU A 386 -21.96 14.00 14.32
CA LEU A 386 -21.48 13.26 15.50
C LEU A 386 -22.51 13.21 16.66
N GLY A 387 -23.72 13.70 16.42
CA GLY A 387 -24.85 13.71 17.37
C GLY A 387 -25.61 12.41 17.48
#